data_955644b556bf58698f3193c3a63ffffd
#
_entry.id   955644b556bf58698f3193c3a63ffffd
#
_cell.length_a   1.000
_cell.length_b   1.000
_cell.length_c   1.000
_cell.angle_alpha   90.00
_cell.angle_beta   90.00
_cell.angle_gamma   90.00
#
_symmetry.space_group_name_H-M   'P 1'
#
loop_
_entity.id
_entity.type
_entity.pdbx_description
1 polymer ?
#
loop_
_entity_poly.entity_id
_entity_poly.type
_entity_poly.pdbx_seq_one_letter_code
_entity_poly.pdbx_strand_id
1 'polypeptide(L)'
;MCIRDRSSFSIEMLHEYLFLFVGMTLLYLVGVCDDLVGVGYRYKFIVQVVSALLLVLSGNWLDTLGGLFGIYSVPALLGVPVTVFAVVYVTNAINLIDGIDGLASGLCCIALSVLSVFFFIQDQCVYALLAICTLGILMPFWCYNVFGNANCGHKLFMGDAGSLTLGYVISFLIIHLCVSNSTSTERSNPYLVIAFSTILVPLLDVVRVVLRRLREHKNPFLPDKNHFHHKLLRTGMRVRMVMVTIICVSVFFIALNIVLANHLNVNCILFLNLSLWTVLHLVIDWLIARNRQKRESAFDKRF
;
A
#
# COMPACT_ATOMS: atom_id res chain seq x y z
N MET A 1 -31.23 24.17 -14.25
CA MET A 1 -30.14 23.62 -13.49
C MET A 1 -30.73 22.50 -12.62
N CYS A 2 -30.79 21.29 -13.18
CA CYS A 2 -31.33 20.12 -12.46
C CYS A 2 -30.38 19.74 -11.32
N ILE A 3 -30.83 19.88 -10.10
CA ILE A 3 -30.24 19.24 -8.95
C ILE A 3 -30.59 17.75 -9.12
N ARG A 4 -29.74 17.05 -9.88
CA ARG A 4 -29.84 15.60 -10.08
C ARG A 4 -29.42 14.96 -8.77
N ASP A 5 -30.32 14.24 -8.19
CA ASP A 5 -30.27 13.44 -6.96
C ASP A 5 -28.89 12.84 -6.66
N ARG A 6 -28.05 13.57 -5.91
CA ARG A 6 -26.67 13.16 -5.56
C ARG A 6 -26.60 12.36 -4.25
N SER A 7 -27.73 11.96 -3.71
CA SER A 7 -27.83 11.34 -2.40
C SER A 7 -28.64 10.04 -2.35
N SER A 8 -28.99 9.46 -3.49
CA SER A 8 -29.59 8.12 -3.45
C SER A 8 -28.47 7.08 -3.20
N PHE A 9 -28.40 6.62 -1.97
CA PHE A 9 -27.71 5.37 -1.59
C PHE A 9 -28.31 4.28 -2.47
N SER A 10 -27.66 3.97 -3.61
CA SER A 10 -28.18 2.97 -4.54
C SER A 10 -28.06 1.58 -3.94
N ILE A 11 -28.94 0.66 -4.32
CA ILE A 11 -28.86 -0.74 -3.91
C ILE A 11 -27.50 -1.34 -4.29
N GLU A 12 -26.92 -0.89 -5.40
CA GLU A 12 -25.58 -1.28 -5.85
C GLU A 12 -24.50 -0.88 -4.84
N MET A 13 -24.54 0.36 -4.34
CA MET A 13 -23.61 0.82 -3.30
C MET A 13 -23.77 0.00 -2.02
N LEU A 14 -25.00 -0.36 -1.64
CA LEU A 14 -25.24 -1.20 -0.46
C LEU A 14 -24.58 -2.57 -0.62
N HIS A 15 -24.67 -3.19 -1.80
CA HIS A 15 -23.98 -4.45 -2.10
C HIS A 15 -22.47 -4.31 -1.98
N GLU A 16 -21.86 -3.23 -2.55
CA GLU A 16 -20.42 -3.00 -2.47
C GLU A 16 -19.94 -2.90 -1.01
N TYR A 17 -20.63 -2.14 -0.19
CA TYR A 17 -20.28 -1.99 1.23
C TYR A 17 -20.49 -3.27 2.02
N LEU A 18 -21.54 -4.04 1.73
CA LEU A 18 -21.78 -5.34 2.36
C LEU A 18 -20.62 -6.30 2.10
N PHE A 19 -20.19 -6.45 0.85
CA PHE A 19 -19.06 -7.30 0.49
C PHE A 19 -17.75 -6.79 1.07
N LEU A 20 -17.53 -5.47 1.10
CA LEU A 20 -16.38 -4.85 1.76
C LEU A 20 -16.35 -5.22 3.24
N PHE A 21 -17.44 -5.06 3.98
CA PHE A 21 -17.48 -5.34 5.41
C PHE A 21 -17.32 -6.83 5.71
N VAL A 22 -17.89 -7.73 4.91
CA VAL A 22 -17.69 -9.17 5.06
C VAL A 22 -16.23 -9.53 4.84
N GLY A 23 -15.60 -9.06 3.74
CA GLY A 23 -14.19 -9.31 3.46
C GLY A 23 -13.26 -8.73 4.54
N MET A 24 -13.56 -7.52 5.01
CA MET A 24 -12.83 -6.87 6.10
C MET A 24 -12.93 -7.67 7.41
N THR A 25 -14.12 -8.18 7.73
CA THR A 25 -14.35 -9.02 8.93
C THR A 25 -13.57 -10.33 8.84
N LEU A 26 -13.54 -11.00 7.69
CA LEU A 26 -12.76 -12.21 7.49
C LEU A 26 -11.27 -11.98 7.69
N LEU A 27 -10.72 -10.88 7.15
CA LEU A 27 -9.32 -10.52 7.31
C LEU A 27 -8.99 -10.11 8.74
N TYR A 28 -9.87 -9.39 9.40
CA TYR A 28 -9.74 -9.05 10.82
C TYR A 28 -9.66 -10.31 11.68
N LEU A 29 -10.59 -11.26 11.49
CA LEU A 29 -10.62 -12.49 12.26
C LEU A 29 -9.37 -13.35 12.05
N VAL A 30 -8.92 -13.52 10.79
CA VAL A 30 -7.69 -14.29 10.54
C VAL A 30 -6.46 -13.58 11.08
N GLY A 31 -6.43 -12.22 11.04
CA GLY A 31 -5.36 -11.44 11.64
C GLY A 31 -5.31 -11.58 13.16
N VAL A 32 -6.46 -11.51 13.85
CA VAL A 32 -6.55 -11.76 15.29
C VAL A 32 -6.09 -13.19 15.63
N CYS A 33 -6.52 -14.19 14.86
CA CYS A 33 -6.06 -15.57 15.05
C CYS A 33 -4.55 -15.69 14.87
N ASP A 34 -3.96 -14.96 13.90
CA ASP A 34 -2.51 -14.96 13.71
C ASP A 34 -1.77 -14.30 14.88
N ASP A 35 -2.25 -13.14 15.32
CA ASP A 35 -1.67 -12.43 16.47
C ASP A 35 -1.72 -13.23 17.77
N LEU A 36 -2.74 -14.10 17.96
CA LEU A 36 -2.92 -14.89 19.18
C LEU A 36 -2.23 -16.26 19.18
N VAL A 37 -2.34 -16.99 18.07
CA VAL A 37 -1.92 -18.41 18.02
C VAL A 37 -0.92 -18.72 16.91
N GLY A 38 -0.68 -17.77 16.01
CA GLY A 38 0.15 -17.93 14.82
C GLY A 38 -0.54 -18.79 13.76
N VAL A 39 -0.97 -18.17 12.66
CA VAL A 39 -1.62 -18.84 11.53
C VAL A 39 -0.61 -19.05 10.40
N GLY A 40 -0.57 -20.26 9.84
CA GLY A 40 0.30 -20.54 8.70
C GLY A 40 -0.02 -19.63 7.49
N TYR A 41 1.00 -19.14 6.80
CA TYR A 41 0.86 -18.20 5.69
C TYR A 41 -0.13 -18.64 4.61
N ARG A 42 -0.29 -19.96 4.38
CA ARG A 42 -1.23 -20.52 3.39
C ARG A 42 -2.69 -20.19 3.72
N TYR A 43 -3.07 -20.30 5.00
CA TYR A 43 -4.45 -19.97 5.43
C TYR A 43 -4.72 -18.47 5.30
N LYS A 44 -3.74 -17.62 5.65
CA LYS A 44 -3.86 -16.17 5.42
C LYS A 44 -4.09 -15.85 3.93
N PHE A 45 -3.32 -16.48 3.03
CA PHE A 45 -3.49 -16.30 1.59
C PHE A 45 -4.87 -16.72 1.09
N ILE A 46 -5.40 -17.86 1.57
CA ILE A 46 -6.74 -18.33 1.18
C ILE A 46 -7.80 -17.29 1.59
N VAL A 47 -7.75 -16.80 2.83
CA VAL A 47 -8.71 -15.80 3.31
C VAL A 47 -8.59 -14.50 2.54
N GLN A 48 -7.37 -14.05 2.23
CA GLN A 48 -7.14 -12.87 1.39
C GLN A 48 -7.73 -13.03 -0.02
N VAL A 49 -7.55 -14.19 -0.65
CA VAL A 49 -8.15 -14.49 -1.97
C VAL A 49 -9.66 -14.49 -1.89
N VAL A 50 -10.26 -15.11 -0.86
CA VAL A 50 -11.73 -15.10 -0.65
C VAL A 50 -12.23 -13.67 -0.47
N SER A 51 -11.56 -12.85 0.36
CA SER A 51 -11.93 -11.45 0.56
C SER A 51 -11.79 -10.63 -0.72
N ALA A 52 -10.75 -10.88 -1.52
CA ALA A 52 -10.57 -10.24 -2.82
C ALA A 52 -11.66 -10.64 -3.83
N LEU A 53 -12.09 -11.90 -3.82
CA LEU A 53 -13.23 -12.36 -4.64
C LEU A 53 -14.54 -11.70 -4.23
N LEU A 54 -14.79 -11.47 -2.94
CA LEU A 54 -15.96 -10.71 -2.48
C LEU A 54 -15.95 -9.28 -3.06
N LEU A 55 -14.78 -8.62 -3.09
CA LEU A 55 -14.65 -7.30 -3.70
C LEU A 55 -14.94 -7.33 -5.21
N VAL A 56 -14.49 -8.35 -5.92
CA VAL A 56 -14.82 -8.54 -7.35
C VAL A 56 -16.31 -8.81 -7.56
N LEU A 57 -16.93 -9.62 -6.70
CA LEU A 57 -18.37 -9.92 -6.76
C LEU A 57 -19.24 -8.69 -6.50
N SER A 58 -18.73 -7.67 -5.81
CA SER A 58 -19.41 -6.38 -5.66
C SER A 58 -19.39 -5.52 -6.94
N GLY A 59 -18.76 -5.98 -8.02
CA GLY A 59 -18.63 -5.24 -9.28
C GLY A 59 -17.32 -4.47 -9.44
N ASN A 60 -16.48 -4.43 -8.41
CA ASN A 60 -15.21 -3.69 -8.43
C ASN A 60 -14.07 -4.59 -8.93
N TRP A 61 -13.76 -4.51 -10.22
CA TRP A 61 -12.62 -5.18 -10.83
C TRP A 61 -11.97 -4.32 -11.90
N LEU A 62 -10.67 -4.45 -12.08
CA LEU A 62 -9.89 -3.64 -13.01
C LEU A 62 -10.23 -4.02 -14.47
N ASP A 63 -11.06 -3.22 -15.09
CA ASP A 63 -11.46 -3.30 -16.50
C ASP A 63 -10.50 -2.56 -17.43
N THR A 64 -9.60 -1.77 -16.86
CA THR A 64 -8.56 -1.03 -17.58
C THR A 64 -7.22 -1.08 -16.85
N LEU A 65 -6.13 -1.05 -17.61
CA LEU A 65 -4.77 -0.81 -17.10
C LEU A 65 -4.27 0.60 -17.45
N GLY A 66 -5.17 1.50 -17.88
CA GLY A 66 -4.85 2.91 -18.16
C GLY A 66 -3.77 3.11 -19.22
N GLY A 67 -3.60 2.17 -20.17
CA GLY A 67 -2.55 2.22 -21.21
C GLY A 67 -1.19 1.64 -20.75
N LEU A 68 -1.12 0.99 -19.58
CA LEU A 68 0.06 0.26 -19.16
C LEU A 68 0.36 -0.86 -20.18
N PHE A 69 1.58 -0.89 -20.69
CA PHE A 69 2.01 -1.78 -21.80
C PHE A 69 1.11 -1.72 -23.05
N GLY A 70 0.40 -0.58 -23.28
CA GLY A 70 -0.55 -0.41 -24.37
C GLY A 70 -1.93 -1.06 -24.14
N ILE A 71 -2.20 -1.57 -22.94
CA ILE A 71 -3.46 -2.23 -22.60
C ILE A 71 -4.43 -1.18 -22.00
N TYR A 72 -5.47 -0.83 -22.75
CA TYR A 72 -6.49 0.14 -22.33
C TYR A 72 -7.74 -0.52 -21.76
N SER A 73 -8.15 -1.66 -22.30
CA SER A 73 -9.27 -2.44 -21.76
C SER A 73 -8.86 -3.87 -21.48
N VAL A 74 -9.37 -4.42 -20.40
CA VAL A 74 -9.08 -5.78 -19.94
C VAL A 74 -10.40 -6.55 -19.88
N PRO A 75 -10.54 -7.69 -20.57
CA PRO A 75 -11.75 -8.50 -20.45
C PRO A 75 -11.85 -9.10 -19.03
N ALA A 76 -13.07 -9.35 -18.56
CA ALA A 76 -13.34 -9.87 -17.22
C ALA A 76 -12.51 -11.14 -16.88
N LEU A 77 -12.27 -12.00 -17.89
CA LEU A 77 -11.47 -13.23 -17.73
C LEU A 77 -10.04 -12.96 -17.22
N LEU A 78 -9.46 -11.81 -17.56
CA LEU A 78 -8.11 -11.38 -17.10
C LEU A 78 -8.22 -10.34 -15.99
N GLY A 79 -9.18 -9.44 -16.06
CA GLY A 79 -9.36 -8.36 -15.07
C GLY A 79 -9.67 -8.87 -13.67
N VAL A 80 -10.50 -9.90 -13.57
CA VAL A 80 -10.84 -10.52 -12.28
C VAL A 80 -9.60 -11.12 -11.59
N PRO A 81 -8.82 -12.00 -12.22
CA PRO A 81 -7.58 -12.52 -11.62
C PRO A 81 -6.55 -11.41 -11.29
N VAL A 82 -6.41 -10.40 -12.15
CA VAL A 82 -5.51 -9.25 -11.91
C VAL A 82 -5.97 -8.47 -10.69
N THR A 83 -7.26 -8.26 -10.52
CA THR A 83 -7.82 -7.58 -9.35
C THR A 83 -7.58 -8.37 -8.06
N VAL A 84 -7.87 -9.67 -8.07
CA VAL A 84 -7.60 -10.55 -6.92
C VAL A 84 -6.12 -10.51 -6.56
N PHE A 85 -5.23 -10.61 -7.55
CA PHE A 85 -3.80 -10.49 -7.32
C PHE A 85 -3.43 -9.12 -6.73
N ALA A 86 -3.97 -8.02 -7.27
CA ALA A 86 -3.70 -6.66 -6.80
C ALA A 86 -4.13 -6.48 -5.33
N VAL A 87 -5.34 -6.93 -4.96
CA VAL A 87 -5.83 -6.84 -3.57
C VAL A 87 -4.95 -7.63 -2.62
N VAL A 88 -4.65 -8.89 -2.94
CA VAL A 88 -3.77 -9.74 -2.13
C VAL A 88 -2.38 -9.14 -2.01
N TYR A 89 -1.84 -8.61 -3.11
CA TYR A 89 -0.52 -8.00 -3.15
C TYR A 89 -0.44 -6.73 -2.30
N VAL A 90 -1.40 -5.82 -2.43
CA VAL A 90 -1.48 -4.58 -1.63
C VAL A 90 -1.63 -4.91 -0.14
N THR A 91 -2.55 -5.82 0.19
CA THR A 91 -2.79 -6.24 1.57
C THR A 91 -1.52 -6.80 2.21
N ASN A 92 -0.81 -7.68 1.50
CA ASN A 92 0.47 -8.21 2.01
C ASN A 92 1.58 -7.15 2.04
N ALA A 93 1.63 -6.21 1.08
CA ALA A 93 2.65 -5.17 1.08
C ALA A 93 2.52 -4.24 2.31
N ILE A 94 1.28 -3.91 2.70
CA ILE A 94 1.01 -3.11 3.91
C ILE A 94 1.33 -3.92 5.18
N ASN A 95 1.02 -5.21 5.22
CA ASN A 95 1.37 -6.08 6.34
C ASN A 95 2.91 -6.24 6.48
N LEU A 96 3.64 -6.43 5.38
CA LEU A 96 5.08 -6.62 5.38
C LEU A 96 5.88 -5.34 5.72
N ILE A 97 5.33 -4.14 5.46
CA ILE A 97 5.98 -2.88 5.81
C ILE A 97 5.81 -2.52 7.29
N ASP A 98 4.89 -3.19 8.02
CA ASP A 98 4.65 -2.99 9.45
C ASP A 98 5.75 -3.60 10.32
N GLY A 99 6.99 -3.25 10.03
CA GLY A 99 8.18 -3.74 10.75
C GLY A 99 8.75 -2.77 11.77
N ILE A 100 8.27 -1.53 11.83
CA ILE A 100 8.65 -0.51 12.82
C ILE A 100 7.45 0.37 13.17
N ASP A 101 7.39 0.78 14.44
CA ASP A 101 6.28 1.60 14.97
C ASP A 101 6.01 2.84 14.10
N GLY A 102 4.76 3.04 13.74
CA GLY A 102 4.27 4.20 13.00
C GLY A 102 4.53 4.18 11.49
N LEU A 103 5.25 3.19 10.96
CA LEU A 103 5.57 3.19 9.53
C LEU A 103 4.35 2.82 8.68
N ALA A 104 3.78 1.63 8.90
CA ALA A 104 2.62 1.18 8.12
C ALA A 104 1.42 2.10 8.34
N SER A 105 1.09 2.42 9.60
CA SER A 105 0.00 3.34 9.92
C SER A 105 0.22 4.74 9.35
N GLY A 106 1.44 5.28 9.37
CA GLY A 106 1.76 6.57 8.77
C GLY A 106 1.62 6.59 7.25
N LEU A 107 2.08 5.54 6.55
CA LEU A 107 1.89 5.39 5.10
C LEU A 107 0.40 5.25 4.74
N CYS A 108 -0.36 4.48 5.53
CA CYS A 108 -1.81 4.35 5.36
C CYS A 108 -2.54 5.68 5.60
N CYS A 109 -2.14 6.49 6.60
CA CYS A 109 -2.70 7.83 6.82
C CYS A 109 -2.52 8.73 5.59
N ILE A 110 -1.32 8.72 4.98
CA ILE A 110 -1.06 9.49 3.77
C ILE A 110 -1.90 8.97 2.60
N ALA A 111 -1.94 7.65 2.39
CA ALA A 111 -2.74 7.04 1.34
C ALA A 111 -4.21 7.42 1.45
N LEU A 112 -4.81 7.27 2.63
CA LEU A 112 -6.20 7.63 2.90
C LEU A 112 -6.47 9.13 2.73
N SER A 113 -5.52 10.00 3.13
CA SER A 113 -5.64 11.45 2.92
C SER A 113 -5.69 11.81 1.43
N VAL A 114 -4.80 11.22 0.64
CA VAL A 114 -4.76 11.47 -0.82
C VAL A 114 -6.01 10.91 -1.48
N LEU A 115 -6.38 9.66 -1.19
CA LEU A 115 -7.57 9.03 -1.77
C LEU A 115 -8.84 9.80 -1.42
N SER A 116 -8.99 10.27 -0.15
CA SER A 116 -10.15 11.06 0.26
C SER A 116 -10.29 12.36 -0.53
N VAL A 117 -9.18 13.06 -0.79
CA VAL A 117 -9.17 14.29 -1.60
C VAL A 117 -9.59 13.99 -3.05
N PHE A 118 -9.06 12.92 -3.65
CA PHE A 118 -9.42 12.56 -5.03
C PHE A 118 -10.87 12.12 -5.16
N PHE A 119 -11.41 11.34 -4.22
CA PHE A 119 -12.84 11.00 -4.19
C PHE A 119 -13.72 12.23 -4.00
N PHE A 120 -13.30 13.18 -3.17
CA PHE A 120 -14.04 14.44 -2.98
C PHE A 120 -14.05 15.28 -4.26
N ILE A 121 -12.91 15.40 -4.96
CA ILE A 121 -12.81 16.10 -6.25
C ILE A 121 -13.70 15.44 -7.34
N GLN A 122 -13.88 14.12 -7.26
CA GLN A 122 -14.71 13.33 -8.18
C GLN A 122 -16.20 13.31 -7.81
N ASP A 123 -16.62 14.11 -6.83
CA ASP A 123 -18.00 14.10 -6.31
C ASP A 123 -18.45 12.72 -5.73
N GLN A 124 -17.51 11.84 -5.40
CA GLN A 124 -17.76 10.51 -4.83
C GLN A 124 -17.74 10.58 -3.30
N CYS A 125 -18.67 11.33 -2.73
CA CYS A 125 -18.68 11.69 -1.30
C CYS A 125 -18.70 10.48 -0.36
N VAL A 126 -19.33 9.38 -0.73
CA VAL A 126 -19.45 8.18 0.13
C VAL A 126 -18.11 7.49 0.30
N TYR A 127 -17.31 7.36 -0.77
CA TYR A 127 -15.95 6.80 -0.69
C TYR A 127 -14.98 7.75 -0.03
N ALA A 128 -15.13 9.07 -0.25
CA ALA A 128 -14.38 10.08 0.49
C ALA A 128 -14.66 9.97 2.00
N LEU A 129 -15.93 9.78 2.39
CA LEU A 129 -16.33 9.59 3.78
C LEU A 129 -15.70 8.31 4.39
N LEU A 130 -15.72 7.19 3.68
CA LEU A 130 -15.05 5.95 4.11
C LEU A 130 -13.56 6.19 4.38
N ALA A 131 -12.86 6.86 3.44
CA ALA A 131 -11.44 7.17 3.58
C ALA A 131 -11.18 8.10 4.78
N ILE A 132 -11.99 9.16 4.96
CA ILE A 132 -11.85 10.12 6.07
C ILE A 132 -12.18 9.47 7.43
N CYS A 133 -13.23 8.64 7.52
CA CYS A 133 -13.56 7.93 8.74
C CYS A 133 -12.45 6.95 9.14
N THR A 134 -11.92 6.20 8.19
CA THR A 134 -10.78 5.30 8.43
C THR A 134 -9.55 6.07 8.87
N LEU A 135 -9.24 7.19 8.21
CA LEU A 135 -8.16 8.11 8.61
C LEU A 135 -8.37 8.66 10.03
N GLY A 136 -9.61 9.05 10.37
CA GLY A 136 -9.95 9.59 11.69
C GLY A 136 -9.73 8.61 12.84
N ILE A 137 -9.89 7.30 12.58
CA ILE A 137 -9.56 6.22 13.52
C ILE A 137 -8.05 5.96 13.55
N LEU A 138 -7.40 6.01 12.39
CA LEU A 138 -6.00 5.67 12.26
C LEU A 138 -5.06 6.74 12.83
N MET A 139 -5.43 8.02 12.80
CA MET A 139 -4.59 9.12 13.31
C MET A 139 -4.31 9.02 14.83
N PRO A 140 -5.32 8.87 15.71
CA PRO A 140 -5.06 8.63 17.12
C PRO A 140 -4.25 7.36 17.36
N PHE A 141 -4.57 6.26 16.64
CA PHE A 141 -3.80 5.04 16.72
C PHE A 141 -2.32 5.29 16.41
N TRP A 142 -2.02 5.99 15.29
CA TRP A 142 -0.65 6.36 14.90
C TRP A 142 0.07 7.13 16.02
N CYS A 143 -0.62 8.08 16.65
CA CYS A 143 -0.04 8.84 17.78
C CYS A 143 0.35 7.91 18.95
N TYR A 144 -0.51 7.00 19.36
CA TYR A 144 -0.21 6.05 20.43
C TYR A 144 0.84 5.01 20.02
N ASN A 145 0.87 4.60 18.75
CA ASN A 145 1.87 3.66 18.24
C ASN A 145 3.28 4.28 18.23
N VAL A 146 3.41 5.57 17.81
CA VAL A 146 4.71 6.27 17.71
C VAL A 146 5.20 6.84 19.04
N PHE A 147 4.30 7.46 19.81
CA PHE A 147 4.65 8.23 20.99
C PHE A 147 4.21 7.57 22.30
N GLY A 148 3.41 6.51 22.24
CA GLY A 148 2.95 5.80 23.40
C GLY A 148 4.09 5.19 24.23
N ASN A 149 3.94 5.23 25.57
CA ASN A 149 4.92 4.65 26.46
C ASN A 149 4.47 3.25 26.89
N ALA A 150 5.26 2.23 26.55
CA ALA A 150 4.98 0.85 26.90
C ALA A 150 4.95 0.61 28.41
N ASN A 151 5.79 1.32 29.18
CA ASN A 151 5.84 1.18 30.64
C ASN A 151 4.58 1.72 31.34
N CYS A 152 3.84 2.62 30.69
CA CYS A 152 2.58 3.18 31.19
C CYS A 152 1.35 2.49 30.57
N GLY A 153 1.53 1.44 29.78
CA GLY A 153 0.42 0.75 29.09
C GLY A 153 -0.25 1.56 27.97
N HIS A 154 0.35 2.68 27.53
CA HIS A 154 -0.23 3.56 26.53
C HIS A 154 0.30 3.32 25.11
N LYS A 155 1.05 2.25 24.88
CA LYS A 155 1.56 1.91 23.54
C LYS A 155 0.65 0.90 22.85
N LEU A 156 0.23 1.23 21.62
CA LEU A 156 -0.55 0.35 20.76
C LEU A 156 0.32 -0.25 19.66
N PHE A 157 0.06 -1.49 19.31
CA PHE A 157 0.67 -2.19 18.18
C PHE A 157 -0.40 -2.51 17.15
N MET A 158 -0.03 -2.48 15.86
CA MET A 158 -0.98 -2.69 14.77
C MET A 158 -1.39 -4.15 14.60
N GLY A 159 -0.42 -5.05 14.70
CA GLY A 159 -0.61 -6.48 14.49
C GLY A 159 -1.08 -6.84 13.08
N ASP A 160 -1.25 -8.12 12.82
CA ASP A 160 -1.73 -8.63 11.54
C ASP A 160 -3.20 -8.29 11.32
N ALA A 161 -4.00 -8.25 12.41
CA ALA A 161 -5.40 -7.85 12.34
C ALA A 161 -5.57 -6.42 11.77
N GLY A 162 -4.77 -5.47 12.23
CA GLY A 162 -4.84 -4.08 11.77
C GLY A 162 -4.30 -3.90 10.36
N SER A 163 -3.12 -4.44 10.08
CA SER A 163 -2.45 -4.23 8.80
C SER A 163 -3.16 -4.91 7.62
N LEU A 164 -3.69 -6.13 7.80
CA LEU A 164 -4.47 -6.83 6.77
C LEU A 164 -5.79 -6.10 6.48
N THR A 165 -6.49 -5.67 7.53
CA THR A 165 -7.76 -4.95 7.39
C THR A 165 -7.57 -3.61 6.67
N LEU A 166 -6.58 -2.82 7.06
CA LEU A 166 -6.25 -1.54 6.39
C LEU A 166 -5.79 -1.75 4.95
N GLY A 167 -4.97 -2.77 4.71
CA GLY A 167 -4.53 -3.14 3.36
C GLY A 167 -5.70 -3.43 2.44
N TYR A 168 -6.71 -4.12 2.94
CA TYR A 168 -7.91 -4.44 2.17
C TYR A 168 -8.78 -3.21 1.89
N VAL A 169 -9.01 -2.34 2.90
CA VAL A 169 -9.77 -1.08 2.71
C VAL A 169 -9.07 -0.18 1.70
N ILE A 170 -7.76 -0.02 1.79
CA ILE A 170 -6.99 0.79 0.84
C ILE A 170 -7.03 0.17 -0.56
N SER A 171 -6.94 -1.17 -0.68
CA SER A 171 -7.09 -1.88 -1.97
C SER A 171 -8.45 -1.61 -2.61
N PHE A 172 -9.53 -1.69 -1.83
CA PHE A 172 -10.87 -1.37 -2.29
C PHE A 172 -10.96 0.06 -2.83
N LEU A 173 -10.49 1.05 -2.07
CA LEU A 173 -10.50 2.45 -2.47
C LEU A 173 -9.66 2.69 -3.74
N ILE A 174 -8.47 2.08 -3.84
CA ILE A 174 -7.62 2.18 -5.03
C ILE A 174 -8.33 1.63 -6.27
N ILE A 175 -8.88 0.42 -6.17
CA ILE A 175 -9.55 -0.24 -7.31
C ILE A 175 -10.77 0.55 -7.71
N HIS A 176 -11.59 0.98 -6.74
CA HIS A 176 -12.79 1.78 -7.03
C HIS A 176 -12.43 3.10 -7.74
N LEU A 177 -11.37 3.81 -7.31
CA LEU A 177 -10.92 5.03 -7.97
C LEU A 177 -10.45 4.78 -9.41
N CYS A 178 -9.84 3.63 -9.69
CA CYS A 178 -9.41 3.24 -11.02
C CYS A 178 -10.60 2.94 -11.95
N VAL A 179 -11.59 2.17 -11.45
CA VAL A 179 -12.73 1.67 -12.21
C VAL A 179 -13.75 2.79 -12.48
N SER A 180 -14.12 3.58 -11.48
CA SER A 180 -15.12 4.64 -11.60
C SER A 180 -14.73 5.76 -12.56
N ASN A 181 -13.45 5.84 -12.91
CA ASN A 181 -12.89 6.83 -13.86
C ASN A 181 -12.37 6.18 -15.14
N SER A 182 -12.71 4.94 -15.41
CA SER A 182 -12.43 4.28 -16.67
C SER A 182 -13.32 4.85 -17.78
N THR A 183 -12.92 5.97 -18.37
CA THR A 183 -13.54 6.44 -19.60
C THR A 183 -12.99 5.62 -20.76
N SER A 184 -13.88 5.08 -21.59
CA SER A 184 -13.63 4.21 -22.75
C SER A 184 -12.86 4.87 -23.91
N THR A 185 -12.17 5.97 -23.67
CA THR A 185 -11.33 6.67 -24.66
C THR A 185 -9.86 6.26 -24.46
N GLU A 186 -9.15 6.10 -25.56
CA GLU A 186 -7.73 5.72 -25.72
C GLU A 186 -6.70 6.58 -24.96
N ARG A 187 -7.10 7.33 -23.94
CA ARG A 187 -6.22 8.14 -23.10
C ARG A 187 -5.82 7.36 -21.85
N SER A 188 -4.58 7.52 -21.45
CA SER A 188 -4.06 7.04 -20.15
C SER A 188 -4.96 7.50 -19.01
N ASN A 189 -5.39 6.56 -18.14
CA ASN A 189 -6.18 6.88 -16.96
C ASN A 189 -5.25 7.43 -15.86
N PRO A 190 -5.23 8.75 -15.59
CA PRO A 190 -4.34 9.34 -14.59
C PRO A 190 -4.64 8.83 -13.17
N TYR A 191 -5.89 8.43 -12.91
CA TYR A 191 -6.32 7.96 -11.60
C TYR A 191 -5.69 6.62 -11.21
N LEU A 192 -5.38 5.76 -12.20
CA LEU A 192 -4.62 4.53 -11.94
C LEU A 192 -3.23 4.85 -11.39
N VAL A 193 -2.52 5.81 -12.02
CA VAL A 193 -1.19 6.23 -11.53
C VAL A 193 -1.29 6.85 -10.14
N ILE A 194 -2.25 7.75 -9.93
CA ILE A 194 -2.44 8.46 -8.67
C ILE A 194 -2.80 7.47 -7.55
N ALA A 195 -3.78 6.58 -7.80
CA ALA A 195 -4.23 5.61 -6.81
C ALA A 195 -3.10 4.68 -6.35
N PHE A 196 -2.40 4.05 -7.29
CA PHE A 196 -1.28 3.17 -6.95
C PHE A 196 -0.05 3.89 -6.41
N SER A 197 0.12 5.20 -6.71
CA SER A 197 1.21 5.99 -6.14
C SER A 197 1.13 6.12 -4.62
N THR A 198 -0.07 6.07 -4.03
CA THR A 198 -0.29 6.18 -2.59
C THR A 198 0.39 5.08 -1.79
N ILE A 199 0.57 3.91 -2.40
CA ILE A 199 1.19 2.72 -1.80
C ILE A 199 2.41 2.23 -2.59
N LEU A 200 2.98 3.07 -3.46
CA LEU A 200 4.08 2.70 -4.36
C LEU A 200 5.30 2.16 -3.60
N VAL A 201 5.67 2.81 -2.49
CA VAL A 201 6.85 2.42 -1.70
C VAL A 201 6.69 1.02 -1.10
N PRO A 202 5.60 0.65 -0.42
CA PRO A 202 5.35 -0.73 0.01
C PRO A 202 5.40 -1.72 -1.14
N LEU A 203 4.75 -1.42 -2.28
CA LEU A 203 4.73 -2.32 -3.43
C LEU A 203 6.12 -2.56 -4.00
N LEU A 204 6.90 -1.51 -4.26
CA LEU A 204 8.25 -1.65 -4.81
C LEU A 204 9.19 -2.36 -3.85
N ASP A 205 9.02 -2.18 -2.53
CA ASP A 205 9.83 -2.90 -1.55
C ASP A 205 9.59 -4.41 -1.59
N VAL A 206 8.34 -4.84 -1.67
CA VAL A 206 8.00 -6.27 -1.80
C VAL A 206 8.57 -6.86 -3.09
N VAL A 207 8.39 -6.18 -4.25
CA VAL A 207 8.99 -6.63 -5.53
C VAL A 207 10.50 -6.83 -5.38
N ARG A 208 11.19 -5.86 -4.79
CA ARG A 208 12.64 -5.92 -4.58
C ARG A 208 13.05 -7.11 -3.73
N VAL A 209 12.35 -7.36 -2.62
CA VAL A 209 12.65 -8.48 -1.72
C VAL A 209 12.38 -9.81 -2.41
N VAL A 210 11.25 -9.94 -3.12
CA VAL A 210 10.91 -11.15 -3.88
C VAL A 210 11.95 -11.43 -4.96
N LEU A 211 12.31 -10.44 -5.79
CA LEU A 211 13.32 -10.60 -6.84
C LEU A 211 14.70 -11.00 -6.28
N ARG A 212 15.09 -10.42 -5.14
CA ARG A 212 16.31 -10.80 -4.46
C ARG A 212 16.27 -12.26 -4.02
N ARG A 213 15.17 -12.71 -3.38
CA ARG A 213 15.02 -14.09 -2.92
C ARG A 213 15.04 -15.10 -4.06
N LEU A 214 14.37 -14.77 -5.17
CA LEU A 214 14.41 -15.60 -6.38
C LEU A 214 15.84 -15.73 -6.93
N ARG A 215 16.63 -14.64 -6.93
CA ARG A 215 18.06 -14.69 -7.33
C ARG A 215 18.93 -15.52 -6.37
N GLU A 216 18.56 -15.54 -5.08
CA GLU A 216 19.23 -16.34 -4.04
C GLU A 216 18.68 -17.78 -3.96
N HIS A 217 17.76 -18.19 -4.86
CA HIS A 217 17.07 -19.49 -4.86
C HIS A 217 16.36 -19.81 -3.53
N LYS A 218 15.87 -18.77 -2.83
CA LYS A 218 15.12 -18.88 -1.58
C LYS A 218 13.63 -18.76 -1.81
N ASN A 219 12.84 -19.38 -0.95
CA ASN A 219 11.37 -19.27 -0.99
C ASN A 219 10.94 -17.81 -0.75
N PRO A 220 10.23 -17.14 -1.70
CA PRO A 220 9.80 -15.75 -1.57
C PRO A 220 8.74 -15.51 -0.48
N PHE A 221 8.02 -16.54 -0.04
CA PHE A 221 6.91 -16.45 0.93
C PHE A 221 7.35 -16.54 2.39
N LEU A 222 8.63 -16.78 2.66
CA LEU A 222 9.13 -16.81 4.03
C LEU A 222 9.52 -15.40 4.52
N PRO A 223 9.46 -15.11 5.85
CA PRO A 223 9.85 -13.81 6.42
C PRO A 223 11.27 -13.39 6.03
N ASP A 224 11.48 -12.11 5.71
CA ASP A 224 12.80 -11.57 5.35
C ASP A 224 13.16 -10.33 6.19
N LYS A 225 14.45 -10.20 6.51
CA LYS A 225 15.04 -9.04 7.21
C LYS A 225 15.73 -8.06 6.25
N ASN A 226 15.30 -7.99 4.99
CA ASN A 226 15.90 -7.15 3.97
C ASN A 226 14.94 -6.09 3.40
N HIS A 227 13.79 -5.87 4.05
CA HIS A 227 12.88 -4.80 3.70
C HIS A 227 13.56 -3.42 3.80
N PHE A 228 12.98 -2.42 3.15
CA PHE A 228 13.53 -1.08 3.01
C PHE A 228 13.89 -0.47 4.39
N HIS A 229 13.02 -0.60 5.38
CA HIS A 229 13.28 -0.12 6.74
C HIS A 229 14.50 -0.80 7.40
N HIS A 230 14.67 -2.12 7.24
CA HIS A 230 15.85 -2.82 7.74
C HIS A 230 17.15 -2.35 7.07
N LYS A 231 17.08 -2.04 5.77
CA LYS A 231 18.22 -1.54 5.00
C LYS A 231 18.64 -0.15 5.49
N LEU A 232 17.70 0.75 5.77
CA LEU A 232 17.96 2.06 6.35
C LEU A 232 18.51 1.96 7.78
N LEU A 233 18.01 1.05 8.61
CA LEU A 233 18.57 0.82 9.94
C LEU A 233 20.05 0.41 9.90
N ARG A 234 20.47 -0.36 8.88
CA ARG A 234 21.89 -0.73 8.68
C ARG A 234 22.80 0.45 8.38
N THR A 235 22.28 1.58 7.91
CA THR A 235 23.06 2.83 7.77
C THR A 235 23.41 3.46 9.11
N GLY A 236 22.80 3.02 10.23
CA GLY A 236 22.98 3.58 11.56
C GLY A 236 21.93 4.64 11.94
N MET A 237 20.91 4.82 11.15
CA MET A 237 19.79 5.74 11.44
C MET A 237 18.96 5.22 12.63
N ARG A 238 18.45 6.15 13.46
CA ARG A 238 17.49 5.82 14.53
C ARG A 238 16.15 5.41 13.92
N VAL A 239 15.40 4.51 14.59
CA VAL A 239 14.11 3.98 14.11
C VAL A 239 13.13 5.08 13.67
N ARG A 240 12.96 6.14 14.48
CA ARG A 240 12.10 7.29 14.12
C ARG A 240 12.57 8.03 12.87
N MET A 241 13.87 8.16 12.67
CA MET A 241 14.41 8.78 11.44
C MET A 241 14.15 7.92 10.23
N VAL A 242 14.26 6.59 10.36
CA VAL A 242 13.92 5.65 9.28
C VAL A 242 12.45 5.79 8.89
N MET A 243 11.54 5.80 9.88
CA MET A 243 10.10 6.03 9.64
C MET A 243 9.86 7.33 8.87
N VAL A 244 10.39 8.46 9.37
CA VAL A 244 10.22 9.77 8.72
C VAL A 244 10.80 9.77 7.30
N THR A 245 11.98 9.17 7.09
CA THR A 245 12.61 9.09 5.76
C THR A 245 11.73 8.33 4.77
N ILE A 246 11.18 7.17 5.17
CA ILE A 246 10.32 6.38 4.28
C ILE A 246 9.01 7.12 3.97
N ILE A 247 8.43 7.78 4.97
CA ILE A 247 7.25 8.65 4.80
C ILE A 247 7.54 9.78 3.81
N CYS A 248 8.66 10.49 3.96
CA CYS A 248 9.06 11.56 3.04
C CYS A 248 9.29 11.04 1.61
N VAL A 249 9.91 9.87 1.46
CA VAL A 249 10.08 9.21 0.15
C VAL A 249 8.72 8.87 -0.47
N SER A 250 7.77 8.36 0.33
CA SER A 250 6.42 8.07 -0.16
C SER A 250 5.69 9.34 -0.62
N VAL A 251 5.72 10.40 0.18
CA VAL A 251 5.13 11.71 -0.18
C VAL A 251 5.76 12.27 -1.45
N PHE A 252 7.08 12.15 -1.60
CA PHE A 252 7.79 12.57 -2.81
C PHE A 252 7.28 11.83 -4.05
N PHE A 253 7.16 10.49 -4.01
CA PHE A 253 6.65 9.72 -5.13
C PHE A 253 5.19 10.06 -5.44
N ILE A 254 4.35 10.23 -4.42
CA ILE A 254 2.95 10.62 -4.60
C ILE A 254 2.87 11.99 -5.30
N ALA A 255 3.57 13.00 -4.79
CA ALA A 255 3.57 14.36 -5.37
C ALA A 255 4.08 14.34 -6.82
N LEU A 256 5.20 13.64 -7.07
CA LEU A 256 5.75 13.47 -8.41
C LEU A 256 4.74 12.85 -9.36
N ASN A 257 4.10 11.76 -8.97
CA ASN A 257 3.13 11.05 -9.81
C ASN A 257 1.86 11.85 -10.05
N ILE A 258 1.36 12.60 -9.06
CA ILE A 258 0.21 13.51 -9.24
C ILE A 258 0.52 14.56 -10.30
N VAL A 259 1.71 15.18 -10.24
CA VAL A 259 2.14 16.19 -11.22
C VAL A 259 2.29 15.58 -12.61
N LEU A 260 2.88 14.38 -12.72
CA LEU A 260 3.20 13.76 -14.00
C LEU A 260 2.02 13.03 -14.65
N ALA A 261 1.00 12.61 -13.87
CA ALA A 261 -0.11 11.77 -14.33
C ALA A 261 -0.87 12.36 -15.52
N ASN A 262 -0.97 13.70 -15.63
CA ASN A 262 -1.64 14.39 -16.72
C ASN A 262 -0.71 14.75 -17.89
N HIS A 263 0.60 14.60 -17.75
CA HIS A 263 1.60 15.06 -18.71
C HIS A 263 2.33 13.93 -19.43
N LEU A 264 2.48 12.78 -18.76
CA LEU A 264 3.25 11.65 -19.28
C LEU A 264 2.41 10.38 -19.37
N ASN A 265 2.79 9.49 -20.28
CA ASN A 265 2.22 8.15 -20.37
C ASN A 265 2.55 7.33 -19.11
N VAL A 266 1.63 6.49 -18.69
CA VAL A 266 1.78 5.59 -17.54
C VAL A 266 3.08 4.76 -17.60
N ASN A 267 3.50 4.31 -18.80
CA ASN A 267 4.74 3.56 -18.99
C ASN A 267 6.00 4.40 -18.69
N CYS A 268 6.01 5.68 -19.10
CA CYS A 268 7.10 6.60 -18.78
C CYS A 268 7.18 6.87 -17.28
N ILE A 269 6.03 7.05 -16.64
CA ILE A 269 5.94 7.26 -15.19
C ILE A 269 6.42 6.01 -14.44
N LEU A 270 6.00 4.82 -14.86
CA LEU A 270 6.48 3.56 -14.27
C LEU A 270 7.99 3.42 -14.41
N PHE A 271 8.55 3.66 -15.61
CA PHE A 271 9.99 3.60 -15.83
C PHE A 271 10.75 4.62 -14.96
N LEU A 272 10.25 5.84 -14.85
CA LEU A 272 10.84 6.87 -14.00
C LEU A 272 10.82 6.45 -12.52
N ASN A 273 9.69 5.94 -12.01
CA ASN A 273 9.57 5.47 -10.64
C ASN A 273 10.54 4.32 -10.35
N LEU A 274 10.65 3.34 -11.25
CA LEU A 274 11.60 2.23 -11.12
C LEU A 274 13.06 2.70 -11.14
N SER A 275 13.38 3.68 -12.00
CA SER A 275 14.71 4.26 -12.08
C SER A 275 15.07 5.01 -10.80
N LEU A 276 14.19 5.88 -10.32
CA LEU A 276 14.39 6.62 -9.06
C LEU A 276 14.50 5.68 -7.85
N TRP A 277 13.65 4.65 -7.79
CA TRP A 277 13.72 3.62 -6.76
C TRP A 277 15.05 2.87 -6.78
N THR A 278 15.54 2.50 -7.96
CA THR A 278 16.82 1.81 -8.12
C THR A 278 17.98 2.71 -7.68
N VAL A 279 17.99 3.98 -8.13
CA VAL A 279 19.02 4.95 -7.73
C VAL A 279 19.01 5.15 -6.21
N LEU A 280 17.83 5.30 -5.60
CA LEU A 280 17.70 5.42 -4.15
C LEU A 280 18.37 4.23 -3.42
N HIS A 281 18.11 3.02 -3.89
CA HIS A 281 18.70 1.82 -3.30
C HIS A 281 20.21 1.72 -3.50
N LEU A 282 20.74 2.13 -4.65
CA LEU A 282 22.19 2.20 -4.90
C LEU A 282 22.88 3.21 -3.97
N VAL A 283 22.27 4.38 -3.76
CA VAL A 283 22.77 5.38 -2.81
C VAL A 283 22.81 4.84 -1.39
N ILE A 284 21.75 4.13 -0.96
CA ILE A 284 21.71 3.53 0.37
C ILE A 284 22.76 2.43 0.52
N ASP A 285 22.98 1.59 -0.50
CA ASP A 285 24.03 0.56 -0.47
C ASP A 285 25.42 1.18 -0.38
N TRP A 286 25.67 2.24 -1.12
CA TRP A 286 26.91 3.00 -1.03
C TRP A 286 27.12 3.58 0.38
N LEU A 287 26.07 4.15 0.99
CA LEU A 287 26.13 4.68 2.36
C LEU A 287 26.46 3.59 3.39
N ILE A 288 25.83 2.40 3.25
CA ILE A 288 26.11 1.24 4.12
C ILE A 288 27.57 0.82 3.99
N ALA A 289 28.07 0.68 2.76
CA ALA A 289 29.46 0.28 2.51
C ALA A 289 30.45 1.30 3.09
N ARG A 290 30.20 2.61 2.85
CA ARG A 290 31.02 3.69 3.38
C ARG A 290 31.08 3.71 4.93
N ASN A 291 29.92 3.49 5.58
CA ASN A 291 29.85 3.48 7.04
C ASN A 291 30.54 2.25 7.64
N ARG A 292 30.50 1.11 6.94
CA ARG A 292 31.25 -0.09 7.33
C ARG A 292 32.75 0.14 7.29
N GLN A 293 33.28 0.68 6.20
CA GLN A 293 34.71 1.00 6.06
C GLN A 293 35.21 1.98 7.14
N LYS A 294 34.40 3.00 7.49
CA LYS A 294 34.73 3.94 8.56
C LYS A 294 34.82 3.25 9.93
N ARG A 295 33.96 2.27 10.20
CA ARG A 295 34.00 1.51 11.46
C ARG A 295 35.23 0.60 11.53
N GLU A 296 35.55 -0.09 10.43
CA GLU A 296 36.74 -0.93 10.32
C GLU A 296 38.03 -0.12 10.50
N SER A 297 38.16 1.03 9.82
CA SER A 297 39.33 1.93 9.95
C SER A 297 39.45 2.58 11.34
N ALA A 298 38.34 2.78 12.05
CA ALA A 298 38.37 3.31 13.42
C ALA A 298 38.75 2.24 14.44
N PHE A 299 38.47 0.97 14.15
CA PHE A 299 38.89 -0.17 14.95
C PHE A 299 40.41 -0.40 14.82
N ASP A 300 40.93 -0.44 13.58
CA ASP A 300 42.38 -0.62 13.32
C ASP A 300 43.28 0.49 13.91
N LYS A 301 42.75 1.70 14.12
CA LYS A 301 43.46 2.80 14.76
C LYS A 301 43.54 2.72 16.29
N ARG A 302 42.79 1.77 16.91
CA ARG A 302 42.78 1.59 18.38
C ARG A 302 43.70 0.47 18.86
N PHE A 303 44.23 -0.31 17.94
CA PHE A 303 45.26 -1.33 18.14
C PHE A 303 46.53 -0.94 17.39
#